data_f2559b206e29bdad576c99d581f987b3
#
_entry.id   f2559b206e29bdad576c99d581f987b3
#
_cell.length_a   1.000
_cell.length_b   1.000
_cell.length_c   1.000
_cell.angle_alpha   90.00
_cell.angle_beta   90.00
_cell.angle_gamma   90.00
#
_symmetry.space_group_name_H-M   'P 1'
#
loop_
_entity.id
_entity.type
_entity.pdbx_description
1 polymer ?
#
loop_
_entity_poly.entity_id
_entity_poly.type
_entity_poly.pdbx_seq_one_letter_code
_entity_poly.pdbx_strand_id
1 'polypeptide(L)'
;GDQVQDSEISTQAVIYLGPSSMSLMVAEVVQDRMRMLDFLQQPVPMARDIFRLHRISRHTMDRCVQIIGDYLEILKEYGTGARLSVRLMISNIISEADNVDVFVNRMHVAHGLRGRRIDDGKMTRLIYVKVQETLARYPGFSKKKVLVVHTGPGNTRVLLFQKGRIMRYSCYRLGTHRTGEAVGEIEYGDDVTELSLLREHMRGQVDQICLDYGGVKGLAGLVVIGQEMQQLRERLNPSAEGKVSCPALVAEAEKMSRTTMEQRMNVYGADFAGVDSLLPAVLMTEMIARS
;
A
#
# COMPACT_ATOMS: atom_id res chain seq x y z
N GLY A 1 46.48 14.12 -20.85
CA GLY A 1 45.17 14.10 -21.43
C GLY A 1 44.26 13.29 -20.53
N ASP A 2 43.58 13.96 -19.59
CA ASP A 2 42.61 13.36 -18.70
C ASP A 2 41.37 12.94 -19.54
N GLN A 3 41.27 11.67 -19.82
CA GLN A 3 39.98 11.11 -20.19
C GLN A 3 39.17 11.07 -18.90
N VAL A 4 38.32 12.08 -18.72
CA VAL A 4 37.17 12.01 -17.84
C VAL A 4 36.35 10.85 -18.36
N GLN A 5 36.39 9.71 -17.67
CA GLN A 5 35.41 8.65 -17.90
C GLN A 5 34.04 9.29 -17.71
N ASP A 6 33.33 9.46 -18.80
CA ASP A 6 31.90 9.78 -18.81
C ASP A 6 31.25 8.70 -17.96
N SER A 7 30.99 9.01 -16.69
CA SER A 7 30.23 8.12 -15.81
C SER A 7 28.89 7.93 -16.48
N GLU A 8 28.60 6.69 -16.92
CA GLU A 8 27.39 6.34 -17.65
C GLU A 8 26.16 6.71 -16.80
N ILE A 9 25.51 7.80 -17.18
CA ILE A 9 24.23 8.22 -16.62
C ILE A 9 23.17 7.38 -17.27
N SER A 10 22.45 6.55 -16.48
CA SER A 10 21.28 5.81 -16.95
C SER A 10 20.01 6.39 -16.36
N THR A 11 18.98 6.49 -17.15
CA THR A 11 17.64 6.86 -16.71
C THR A 11 16.81 5.62 -16.56
N GLN A 12 16.21 5.43 -15.38
CA GLN A 12 15.32 4.31 -15.09
C GLN A 12 13.92 4.82 -14.80
N ALA A 13 12.93 4.22 -15.45
CA ALA A 13 11.53 4.51 -15.23
C ALA A 13 10.84 3.24 -14.73
N VAL A 14 10.02 3.39 -13.70
CA VAL A 14 9.17 2.34 -13.18
C VAL A 14 7.73 2.82 -13.26
N ILE A 15 6.91 2.06 -13.97
CA ILE A 15 5.46 2.21 -13.94
C ILE A 15 4.94 1.17 -12.96
N TYR A 16 4.30 1.62 -11.88
CA TYR A 16 3.76 0.74 -10.85
C TYR A 16 2.24 0.80 -10.84
N LEU A 17 1.62 -0.37 -11.05
CA LEU A 17 0.19 -0.55 -10.90
C LEU A 17 -0.10 -1.07 -9.49
N GLY A 18 -0.60 -0.17 -8.66
CA GLY A 18 -1.04 -0.47 -7.32
C GLY A 18 -2.52 -0.78 -7.21
N PRO A 19 -3.02 -0.96 -5.99
CA PRO A 19 -4.44 -1.28 -5.76
C PRO A 19 -5.39 -0.14 -6.12
N SER A 20 -4.97 1.11 -6.00
CA SER A 20 -5.83 2.28 -6.21
C SER A 20 -5.26 3.32 -7.16
N SER A 21 -4.05 3.12 -7.65
CA SER A 21 -3.39 4.08 -8.53
C SER A 21 -2.34 3.44 -9.42
N MET A 22 -2.01 4.14 -10.50
CA MET A 22 -0.86 3.82 -11.34
C MET A 22 0.13 4.98 -11.25
N SER A 23 1.38 4.65 -10.90
CA SER A 23 2.44 5.62 -10.68
C SER A 23 3.52 5.52 -11.75
N LEU A 24 4.13 6.65 -12.10
CA LEU A 24 5.35 6.71 -12.88
C LEU A 24 6.45 7.32 -12.00
N MET A 25 7.53 6.60 -11.83
CA MET A 25 8.75 7.08 -11.17
C MET A 25 9.87 7.13 -12.18
N VAL A 26 10.52 8.28 -12.29
CA VAL A 26 11.68 8.47 -13.18
C VAL A 26 12.88 8.81 -12.31
N ALA A 27 13.93 8.03 -12.41
CA ALA A 27 15.15 8.20 -11.65
C ALA A 27 16.38 8.18 -12.56
N GLU A 28 17.35 8.99 -12.17
CA GLU A 28 18.69 8.99 -12.76
C GLU A 28 19.63 8.19 -11.87
N VAL A 29 20.35 7.25 -12.45
CA VAL A 29 21.30 6.41 -11.74
C VAL A 29 22.71 6.73 -12.24
N VAL A 30 23.57 7.18 -11.33
CA VAL A 30 24.97 7.49 -11.57
C VAL A 30 25.81 6.84 -10.48
N GLN A 31 26.68 5.88 -10.82
CA GLN A 31 27.58 5.23 -9.87
C GLN A 31 26.89 4.75 -8.58
N ASP A 32 25.84 3.96 -8.71
CA ASP A 32 25.01 3.41 -7.62
C ASP A 32 24.26 4.46 -6.80
N ARG A 33 24.28 5.72 -7.20
CA ARG A 33 23.47 6.79 -6.62
C ARG A 33 22.23 7.02 -7.46
N MET A 34 21.09 7.07 -6.82
CA MET A 34 19.80 7.28 -7.44
C MET A 34 19.25 8.66 -7.07
N ARG A 35 18.85 9.41 -8.10
CA ARG A 35 18.21 10.71 -7.94
C ARG A 35 16.83 10.65 -8.59
N MET A 36 15.79 10.95 -7.84
CA MET A 36 14.43 11.06 -8.36
C MET A 36 14.30 12.30 -9.24
N LEU A 37 13.91 12.10 -10.48
CA LEU A 37 13.68 13.20 -11.45
C LEU A 37 12.20 13.59 -11.52
N ASP A 38 11.29 12.60 -11.42
CA ASP A 38 9.85 12.85 -11.55
C ASP A 38 9.05 11.76 -10.87
N PHE A 39 7.86 12.13 -10.42
CA PHE A 39 6.87 11.21 -9.87
C PHE A 39 5.47 11.68 -10.27
N LEU A 40 4.74 10.82 -10.96
CA LEU A 40 3.36 11.06 -11.38
C LEU A 40 2.48 9.93 -10.87
N GLN A 41 1.24 10.23 -10.59
CA GLN A 41 0.27 9.25 -10.10
C GLN A 41 -1.13 9.57 -10.62
N GLN A 42 -1.84 8.54 -11.07
CA GLN A 42 -3.23 8.65 -11.48
C GLN A 42 -4.08 7.57 -10.81
N PRO A 43 -5.31 7.88 -10.39
CA PRO A 43 -6.18 6.92 -9.74
C PRO A 43 -6.67 5.86 -10.73
N VAL A 44 -6.68 4.60 -10.26
CA VAL A 44 -7.22 3.44 -10.97
C VAL A 44 -7.93 2.54 -9.96
N PRO A 45 -9.21 2.19 -10.16
CA PRO A 45 -9.97 1.42 -9.18
C PRO A 45 -9.71 -0.09 -9.28
N MET A 46 -8.44 -0.50 -9.26
CA MET A 46 -8.04 -1.90 -9.43
C MET A 46 -8.54 -2.79 -8.30
N ALA A 47 -8.30 -2.38 -7.06
CA ALA A 47 -8.75 -3.14 -5.89
C ALA A 47 -10.27 -3.24 -5.81
N ARG A 48 -10.98 -2.17 -6.17
CA ARG A 48 -12.45 -2.15 -6.23
C ARG A 48 -12.97 -3.21 -7.19
N ASP A 49 -12.44 -3.25 -8.41
CA ASP A 49 -12.83 -4.25 -9.41
C ASP A 49 -12.58 -5.67 -8.89
N ILE A 50 -11.36 -5.94 -8.43
CA ILE A 50 -10.95 -7.28 -8.03
C ILE A 50 -11.76 -7.78 -6.84
N PHE A 51 -11.94 -6.95 -5.80
CA PHE A 51 -12.61 -7.37 -4.57
C PHE A 51 -14.14 -7.39 -4.68
N ARG A 52 -14.72 -6.63 -5.62
CA ARG A 52 -16.16 -6.66 -5.91
C ARG A 52 -16.54 -7.68 -6.97
N LEU A 53 -15.78 -7.69 -8.07
CA LEU A 53 -16.15 -8.44 -9.29
C LEU A 53 -15.36 -9.73 -9.45
N HIS A 54 -14.28 -9.93 -8.68
CA HIS A 54 -13.27 -10.98 -8.85
C HIS A 54 -12.59 -10.96 -10.23
N ARG A 55 -12.70 -9.84 -10.93
CA ARG A 55 -12.13 -9.61 -12.25
C ARG A 55 -11.87 -8.13 -12.47
N ILE A 56 -10.98 -7.84 -13.41
CA ILE A 56 -10.70 -6.47 -13.84
C ILE A 56 -11.71 -6.11 -14.91
N SER A 57 -12.44 -5.02 -14.72
CA SER A 57 -13.42 -4.55 -15.70
C SER A 57 -12.74 -4.06 -16.97
N ARG A 58 -13.46 -4.12 -18.08
CA ARG A 58 -12.97 -3.58 -19.37
C ARG A 58 -12.62 -2.10 -19.27
N HIS A 59 -13.43 -1.33 -18.56
CA HIS A 59 -13.19 0.09 -18.33
C HIS A 59 -11.85 0.33 -17.60
N THR A 60 -11.59 -0.44 -16.56
CA THR A 60 -10.32 -0.35 -15.83
C THR A 60 -9.13 -0.78 -16.70
N MET A 61 -9.28 -1.83 -17.50
CA MET A 61 -8.25 -2.22 -18.47
C MET A 61 -7.94 -1.12 -19.48
N ASP A 62 -8.97 -0.52 -20.08
CA ASP A 62 -8.83 0.55 -21.04
C ASP A 62 -8.09 1.74 -20.45
N ARG A 63 -8.45 2.10 -19.21
CA ARG A 63 -7.81 3.18 -18.49
C ARG A 63 -6.34 2.90 -18.20
N CYS A 64 -6.00 1.69 -17.78
CA CYS A 64 -4.60 1.29 -17.54
C CYS A 64 -3.77 1.37 -18.81
N VAL A 65 -4.30 0.87 -19.92
CA VAL A 65 -3.62 0.93 -21.23
C VAL A 65 -3.38 2.39 -21.65
N GLN A 66 -4.36 3.25 -21.45
CA GLN A 66 -4.25 4.67 -21.77
C GLN A 66 -3.21 5.36 -20.88
N ILE A 67 -3.24 5.14 -19.58
CA ILE A 67 -2.29 5.75 -18.64
C ILE A 67 -0.86 5.33 -18.97
N ILE A 68 -0.62 4.06 -19.28
CA ILE A 68 0.71 3.59 -19.70
C ILE A 68 1.15 4.32 -20.97
N GLY A 69 0.25 4.46 -21.93
CA GLY A 69 0.54 5.22 -23.16
C GLY A 69 0.94 6.66 -22.88
N ASP A 70 0.21 7.33 -21.99
CA ASP A 70 0.51 8.71 -21.59
C ASP A 70 1.87 8.79 -20.87
N TYR A 71 2.18 7.85 -20.00
CA TYR A 71 3.46 7.80 -19.29
C TYR A 71 4.63 7.54 -20.26
N LEU A 72 4.45 6.65 -21.22
CA LEU A 72 5.48 6.40 -22.24
C LEU A 72 5.73 7.63 -23.12
N GLU A 73 4.70 8.42 -23.38
CA GLU A 73 4.83 9.68 -24.10
C GLU A 73 5.64 10.71 -23.30
N ILE A 74 5.36 10.82 -21.99
CA ILE A 74 6.13 11.68 -21.08
C ILE A 74 7.59 11.24 -21.01
N LEU A 75 7.84 9.94 -21.00
CA LEU A 75 9.20 9.39 -20.93
C LEU A 75 10.07 9.73 -22.14
N LYS A 76 9.49 10.07 -23.28
CA LYS A 76 10.25 10.54 -24.44
C LYS A 76 11.04 11.81 -24.16
N GLU A 77 10.60 12.64 -23.21
CA GLU A 77 11.31 13.85 -22.78
C GLU A 77 12.61 13.53 -22.02
N TYR A 78 12.72 12.33 -21.45
CA TYR A 78 13.88 11.88 -20.66
C TYR A 78 14.92 11.11 -21.49
N GLY A 79 14.71 10.97 -22.78
CA GLY A 79 15.62 10.30 -23.69
C GLY A 79 15.00 9.13 -24.41
N THR A 80 15.71 8.64 -25.43
CA THR A 80 15.31 7.49 -26.23
C THR A 80 16.49 6.52 -26.34
N GLY A 81 16.20 5.23 -26.45
CA GLY A 81 17.19 4.20 -26.74
C GLY A 81 17.78 3.54 -25.50
N ALA A 82 19.04 3.09 -25.59
CA ALA A 82 19.69 2.18 -24.62
C ALA A 82 19.89 2.77 -23.22
N ARG A 83 19.79 4.08 -23.04
CA ARG A 83 19.98 4.76 -21.75
C ARG A 83 18.72 4.91 -20.92
N LEU A 84 17.55 4.62 -21.50
CA LEU A 84 16.27 4.64 -20.81
C LEU A 84 15.77 3.20 -20.64
N SER A 85 15.65 2.75 -19.40
CA SER A 85 15.04 1.47 -19.03
C SER A 85 13.66 1.71 -18.47
N VAL A 86 12.64 1.02 -19.00
CA VAL A 86 11.25 1.11 -18.50
C VAL A 86 10.82 -0.25 -18.00
N ARG A 87 10.31 -0.30 -16.77
CA ARG A 87 9.78 -1.51 -16.14
C ARG A 87 8.33 -1.28 -15.71
N LEU A 88 7.49 -2.29 -15.94
CA LEU A 88 6.13 -2.32 -15.44
C LEU A 88 6.06 -3.30 -14.25
N MET A 89 5.75 -2.77 -13.08
CA MET A 89 5.57 -3.54 -11.85
C MET A 89 4.10 -3.54 -11.47
N ILE A 90 3.61 -4.68 -11.04
CA ILE A 90 2.19 -4.87 -10.76
C ILE A 90 2.03 -5.44 -9.35
N SER A 91 1.13 -4.85 -8.57
CA SER A 91 0.75 -5.37 -7.25
C SER A 91 0.25 -6.80 -7.34
N ASN A 92 0.62 -7.63 -6.37
CA ASN A 92 0.20 -9.04 -6.34
C ASN A 92 -1.31 -9.24 -6.16
N ILE A 93 -2.07 -8.21 -5.74
CA ILE A 93 -3.53 -8.32 -5.66
C ILE A 93 -4.16 -8.67 -7.00
N ILE A 94 -3.53 -8.29 -8.10
CA ILE A 94 -4.03 -8.56 -9.45
C ILE A 94 -4.16 -10.07 -9.72
N SER A 95 -3.36 -10.88 -9.03
CA SER A 95 -3.42 -12.35 -9.17
C SER A 95 -4.73 -12.94 -8.68
N GLU A 96 -5.52 -12.20 -7.91
CA GLU A 96 -6.85 -12.60 -7.45
C GLU A 96 -7.95 -12.39 -8.52
N ALA A 97 -7.63 -11.70 -9.60
CA ALA A 97 -8.57 -11.51 -10.70
C ALA A 97 -8.62 -12.73 -11.60
N ASP A 98 -9.83 -13.19 -11.95
CA ASP A 98 -10.02 -14.34 -12.83
C ASP A 98 -9.45 -14.11 -14.23
N ASN A 99 -9.41 -12.86 -14.68
CA ASN A 99 -8.94 -12.46 -16.00
C ASN A 99 -7.56 -11.78 -15.99
N VAL A 100 -6.72 -12.08 -15.00
CA VAL A 100 -5.39 -11.48 -14.88
C VAL A 100 -4.53 -11.68 -16.12
N ASP A 101 -4.57 -12.86 -16.72
CA ASP A 101 -3.75 -13.17 -17.90
C ASP A 101 -4.18 -12.36 -19.11
N VAL A 102 -5.46 -12.13 -19.29
CA VAL A 102 -6.01 -11.26 -20.34
C VAL A 102 -5.51 -9.83 -20.16
N PHE A 103 -5.55 -9.33 -18.94
CA PHE A 103 -5.09 -7.98 -18.61
C PHE A 103 -3.58 -7.80 -18.87
N VAL A 104 -2.77 -8.71 -18.35
CA VAL A 104 -1.30 -8.66 -18.52
C VAL A 104 -0.94 -8.74 -20.01
N ASN A 105 -1.57 -9.64 -20.74
CA ASN A 105 -1.36 -9.79 -22.18
C ASN A 105 -1.78 -8.52 -22.95
N ARG A 106 -2.88 -7.91 -22.57
CA ARG A 106 -3.36 -6.69 -23.22
C ARG A 106 -2.37 -5.53 -23.09
N MET A 107 -1.77 -5.35 -21.91
CA MET A 107 -0.73 -4.34 -21.72
C MET A 107 0.52 -4.65 -22.54
N HIS A 108 0.90 -5.91 -22.63
CA HIS A 108 2.04 -6.35 -23.42
C HIS A 108 1.81 -6.11 -24.92
N VAL A 109 0.64 -6.46 -25.45
CA VAL A 109 0.29 -6.25 -26.87
C VAL A 109 0.22 -4.76 -27.20
N ALA A 110 -0.36 -3.94 -26.32
CA ALA A 110 -0.53 -2.52 -26.58
C ALA A 110 0.77 -1.73 -26.52
N HIS A 111 1.69 -2.05 -25.62
CA HIS A 111 2.86 -1.23 -25.31
C HIS A 111 4.19 -1.98 -25.26
N GLY A 112 4.20 -3.27 -25.47
CA GLY A 112 5.41 -4.08 -25.43
C GLY A 112 5.98 -4.28 -24.03
N LEU A 113 5.24 -3.91 -22.98
CA LEU A 113 5.70 -4.02 -21.60
C LEU A 113 5.17 -5.30 -20.97
N ARG A 114 6.09 -6.11 -20.45
CA ARG A 114 5.74 -7.28 -19.62
C ARG A 114 5.64 -6.85 -18.16
N GLY A 115 4.42 -6.89 -17.62
CA GLY A 115 4.20 -6.61 -16.23
C GLY A 115 4.78 -7.70 -15.33
N ARG A 116 5.64 -7.30 -14.39
CA ARG A 116 6.16 -8.19 -13.35
C ARG A 116 5.34 -8.02 -12.10
N ARG A 117 4.74 -9.11 -11.61
CA ARG A 117 4.04 -9.12 -10.34
C ARG A 117 5.04 -9.16 -9.20
N ILE A 118 4.79 -8.34 -8.17
CA ILE A 118 5.57 -8.39 -6.93
C ILE A 118 5.06 -9.58 -6.13
N ASP A 119 5.89 -10.60 -5.95
CA ASP A 119 5.55 -11.77 -5.16
C ASP A 119 5.66 -11.49 -3.64
N ASP A 120 5.17 -12.44 -2.81
CA ASP A 120 5.20 -12.30 -1.35
C ASP A 120 6.61 -12.22 -0.78
N GLY A 121 7.57 -12.94 -1.36
CA GLY A 121 8.97 -12.87 -0.96
C GLY A 121 9.58 -11.49 -1.18
N LYS A 122 9.30 -10.87 -2.33
CA LYS A 122 9.73 -9.50 -2.62
C LYS A 122 9.02 -8.49 -1.74
N MET A 123 7.73 -8.66 -1.48
CA MET A 123 6.96 -7.80 -0.57
C MET A 123 7.53 -7.86 0.85
N THR A 124 7.84 -9.05 1.35
CA THR A 124 8.45 -9.23 2.68
C THR A 124 9.79 -8.51 2.77
N ARG A 125 10.62 -8.59 1.72
CA ARG A 125 11.89 -7.89 1.66
C ARG A 125 11.71 -6.37 1.66
N LEU A 126 10.77 -5.83 0.90
CA LEU A 126 10.46 -4.39 0.88
C LEU A 126 9.96 -3.90 2.24
N ILE A 127 9.11 -4.68 2.89
CA ILE A 127 8.64 -4.39 4.24
C ILE A 127 9.80 -4.40 5.23
N TYR A 128 10.69 -5.38 5.13
CA TYR A 128 11.89 -5.46 5.97
C TYR A 128 12.74 -4.19 5.85
N VAL A 129 13.03 -3.74 4.63
CA VAL A 129 13.78 -2.51 4.38
C VAL A 129 13.07 -1.30 5.00
N LYS A 130 11.77 -1.18 4.79
CA LYS A 130 10.96 -0.09 5.34
C LYS A 130 10.95 -0.09 6.87
N VAL A 131 10.89 -1.25 7.49
CA VAL A 131 10.96 -1.41 8.95
C VAL A 131 12.33 -0.97 9.47
N GLN A 132 13.42 -1.39 8.81
CA GLN A 132 14.77 -0.97 9.19
C GLN A 132 14.95 0.55 9.15
N GLU A 133 14.45 1.20 8.11
CA GLU A 133 14.47 2.65 8.00
C GLU A 133 13.65 3.32 9.11
N THR A 134 12.48 2.78 9.41
CA THR A 134 11.60 3.30 10.45
C THR A 134 12.22 3.13 11.84
N LEU A 135 12.76 1.96 12.15
CA LEU A 135 13.40 1.69 13.44
C LEU A 135 14.68 2.50 13.64
N ALA A 136 15.39 2.83 12.56
CA ALA A 136 16.56 3.71 12.64
C ALA A 136 16.22 5.11 13.15
N ARG A 137 14.98 5.58 12.91
CA ARG A 137 14.48 6.87 13.43
C ARG A 137 14.09 6.82 14.91
N TYR A 138 13.90 5.63 15.44
CA TYR A 138 13.47 5.38 16.83
C TYR A 138 14.43 4.41 17.51
N PRO A 139 15.62 4.89 17.94
CA PRO A 139 16.68 4.03 18.47
C PRO A 139 16.26 3.16 19.65
N GLY A 140 15.23 3.61 20.40
CA GLY A 140 14.66 2.84 21.51
C GLY A 140 14.05 1.51 21.11
N PHE A 141 13.64 1.34 19.84
CA PHE A 141 13.04 0.11 19.33
C PHE A 141 14.03 -0.84 18.64
N SER A 142 15.17 -0.33 18.13
CA SER A 142 16.09 -1.12 17.31
C SER A 142 16.71 -2.32 18.04
N LYS A 143 16.83 -2.24 19.37
CA LYS A 143 17.42 -3.29 20.21
C LYS A 143 16.38 -4.09 20.99
N LYS A 144 15.12 -3.77 20.83
CA LYS A 144 14.01 -4.37 21.60
C LYS A 144 13.17 -5.29 20.72
N LYS A 145 12.26 -5.98 21.38
CA LYS A 145 11.25 -6.79 20.72
C LYS A 145 10.09 -5.89 20.29
N VAL A 146 9.81 -5.86 18.98
CA VAL A 146 8.79 -4.99 18.39
C VAL A 146 7.89 -5.80 17.48
N LEU A 147 6.59 -5.59 17.57
CA LEU A 147 5.62 -6.15 16.64
C LEU A 147 5.38 -5.14 15.52
N VAL A 148 5.55 -5.57 14.29
CA VAL A 148 5.30 -4.76 13.11
C VAL A 148 4.07 -5.27 12.39
N VAL A 149 3.12 -4.40 12.14
CA VAL A 149 1.90 -4.70 11.38
C VAL A 149 1.91 -3.90 10.08
N HIS A 150 1.96 -4.59 8.97
CA HIS A 150 1.83 -3.99 7.65
C HIS A 150 0.40 -4.21 7.14
N THR A 151 -0.38 -3.14 7.09
CA THR A 151 -1.73 -3.15 6.55
C THR A 151 -1.71 -2.92 5.06
N GLY A 152 -1.92 -3.97 4.30
CA GLY A 152 -2.01 -3.90 2.85
C GLY A 152 -3.44 -3.90 2.33
N PRO A 153 -3.62 -3.74 1.03
CA PRO A 153 -4.96 -3.68 0.42
C PRO A 153 -5.74 -4.99 0.52
N GLY A 154 -5.09 -6.12 0.39
CA GLY A 154 -5.70 -7.44 0.40
C GLY A 154 -5.26 -8.33 1.55
N ASN A 155 -4.10 -8.09 2.13
CA ASN A 155 -3.52 -8.88 3.20
C ASN A 155 -2.86 -8.00 4.26
N THR A 156 -2.87 -8.48 5.49
CA THR A 156 -2.12 -7.87 6.60
C THR A 156 -0.98 -8.81 6.97
N ARG A 157 0.22 -8.27 7.08
CA ARG A 157 1.41 -9.01 7.48
C ARG A 157 1.83 -8.57 8.86
N VAL A 158 2.10 -9.54 9.72
CA VAL A 158 2.55 -9.30 11.09
C VAL A 158 3.93 -9.92 11.25
N LEU A 159 4.88 -9.11 11.70
CA LEU A 159 6.27 -9.52 11.89
C LEU A 159 6.70 -9.22 13.32
N LEU A 160 7.31 -10.21 13.95
CA LEU A 160 7.94 -10.03 15.24
C LEU A 160 9.44 -9.78 15.02
N PHE A 161 9.89 -8.59 15.39
CA PHE A 161 11.30 -8.22 15.34
C PHE A 161 11.93 -8.28 16.72
N GLN A 162 13.14 -8.80 16.78
CA GLN A 162 13.98 -8.74 17.96
C GLN A 162 15.42 -8.47 17.54
N LYS A 163 15.99 -7.39 18.05
CA LYS A 163 17.37 -6.97 17.72
C LYS A 163 17.64 -6.86 16.21
N GLY A 164 16.68 -6.33 15.47
CA GLY A 164 16.77 -6.14 14.03
C GLY A 164 16.56 -7.39 13.19
N ARG A 165 16.16 -8.53 13.79
CA ARG A 165 15.88 -9.78 13.08
C ARG A 165 14.42 -10.14 13.14
N ILE A 166 13.90 -10.69 12.05
CA ILE A 166 12.55 -11.26 12.00
C ILE A 166 12.57 -12.59 12.73
N MET A 167 11.84 -12.67 13.83
CA MET A 167 11.69 -13.89 14.62
C MET A 167 10.47 -14.72 14.23
N ARG A 168 9.44 -14.05 13.72
CA ARG A 168 8.19 -14.67 13.33
C ARG A 168 7.51 -13.81 12.26
N TYR A 169 6.87 -14.46 11.28
CA TYR A 169 6.13 -13.83 10.21
C TYR A 169 4.80 -14.53 10.01
N SER A 170 3.73 -13.77 9.86
CA SER A 170 2.41 -14.28 9.55
C SER A 170 1.70 -13.36 8.56
N CYS A 171 0.92 -13.95 7.67
CA CYS A 171 0.11 -13.22 6.69
C CYS A 171 -1.36 -13.60 6.89
N TYR A 172 -2.21 -12.58 6.98
CA TYR A 172 -3.65 -12.74 7.20
C TYR A 172 -4.42 -12.14 6.02
N ARG A 173 -5.50 -12.79 5.65
CA ARG A 173 -6.38 -12.30 4.59
C ARG A 173 -7.30 -11.18 5.11
N LEU A 174 -6.70 -10.15 5.61
CA LEU A 174 -7.32 -8.96 6.16
C LEU A 174 -6.72 -7.75 5.43
N GLY A 175 -7.47 -7.09 4.58
CA GLY A 175 -6.98 -6.00 3.76
C GLY A 175 -7.86 -4.77 3.85
N THR A 176 -7.25 -3.59 3.74
CA THR A 176 -7.95 -2.31 3.83
C THR A 176 -8.95 -2.11 2.68
N HIS A 177 -8.53 -2.39 1.45
CA HIS A 177 -9.40 -2.31 0.28
C HIS A 177 -10.38 -3.50 0.23
N ARG A 178 -9.91 -4.70 0.53
CA ARG A 178 -10.77 -5.90 0.60
C ARG A 178 -11.94 -5.70 1.56
N THR A 179 -11.66 -5.18 2.75
CA THR A 179 -12.67 -4.94 3.78
C THR A 179 -13.62 -3.82 3.38
N GLY A 180 -13.09 -2.70 2.90
CA GLY A 180 -13.89 -1.57 2.44
C GLY A 180 -14.85 -1.93 1.32
N GLU A 181 -14.39 -2.71 0.34
CA GLU A 181 -15.22 -3.16 -0.79
C GLU A 181 -16.27 -4.18 -0.35
N ALA A 182 -15.93 -5.12 0.54
CA ALA A 182 -16.87 -6.11 1.05
C ALA A 182 -18.03 -5.46 1.83
N VAL A 183 -17.72 -4.49 2.68
CA VAL A 183 -18.71 -3.76 3.48
C VAL A 183 -19.49 -2.76 2.64
N GLY A 184 -18.85 -2.12 1.67
CA GLY A 184 -19.48 -1.15 0.79
C GLY A 184 -20.60 -1.71 -0.09
N GLU A 185 -20.64 -3.03 -0.32
CA GLU A 185 -21.69 -3.72 -1.06
C GLU A 185 -22.90 -4.09 -0.20
N ILE A 186 -22.78 -4.01 1.11
CA ILE A 186 -23.85 -4.41 2.03
C ILE A 186 -24.84 -3.26 2.22
N GLU A 187 -26.10 -3.51 1.90
CA GLU A 187 -27.19 -2.63 2.29
C GLU A 187 -27.57 -2.90 3.75
N TYR A 188 -27.61 -1.85 4.56
CA TYR A 188 -27.94 -1.96 5.98
C TYR A 188 -29.01 -0.94 6.39
N GLY A 189 -29.81 -1.32 7.38
CA GLY A 189 -30.85 -0.45 7.94
C GLY A 189 -30.30 0.58 8.90
N ASP A 190 -31.22 1.41 9.45
CA ASP A 190 -30.87 2.55 10.31
C ASP A 190 -30.19 2.14 11.63
N ASP A 191 -30.36 0.88 12.08
CA ASP A 191 -29.82 0.38 13.34
C ASP A 191 -28.36 -0.15 13.22
N VAL A 192 -27.84 -0.24 12.00
CA VAL A 192 -26.51 -0.79 11.71
C VAL A 192 -25.64 0.32 11.16
N THR A 193 -24.49 0.54 11.77
CA THR A 193 -23.51 1.53 11.32
C THR A 193 -22.42 0.90 10.45
N GLU A 194 -21.80 1.71 9.60
CA GLU A 194 -20.62 1.30 8.84
C GLU A 194 -19.51 0.76 9.76
N LEU A 195 -19.28 1.43 10.90
CA LEU A 195 -18.32 0.99 11.90
C LEU A 195 -18.59 -0.41 12.42
N SER A 196 -19.84 -0.72 12.76
CA SER A 196 -20.20 -2.04 13.28
C SER A 196 -20.01 -3.14 12.25
N LEU A 197 -20.34 -2.88 10.98
CA LEU A 197 -20.13 -3.81 9.88
C LEU A 197 -18.65 -4.07 9.63
N LEU A 198 -17.83 -3.02 9.64
CA LEU A 198 -16.38 -3.15 9.47
C LEU A 198 -15.76 -3.96 10.62
N ARG A 199 -16.13 -3.67 11.86
CA ARG A 199 -15.65 -4.41 13.04
C ARG A 199 -16.03 -5.89 12.97
N GLU A 200 -17.26 -6.19 12.61
CA GLU A 200 -17.73 -7.57 12.48
C GLU A 200 -17.00 -8.31 11.37
N HIS A 201 -16.82 -7.67 10.21
CA HIS A 201 -16.10 -8.26 9.07
C HIS A 201 -14.65 -8.58 9.42
N MET A 202 -13.98 -7.71 10.17
CA MET A 202 -12.56 -7.88 10.53
C MET A 202 -12.32 -8.74 11.75
N ARG A 203 -13.32 -8.95 12.60
CA ARG A 203 -13.17 -9.56 13.95
C ARG A 203 -12.46 -10.90 13.91
N GLY A 204 -12.85 -11.80 13.05
CA GLY A 204 -12.27 -13.15 12.97
C GLY A 204 -10.76 -13.13 12.72
N GLN A 205 -10.31 -12.31 11.79
CA GLN A 205 -8.89 -12.20 11.47
C GLN A 205 -8.10 -11.45 12.55
N VAL A 206 -8.67 -10.40 13.12
CA VAL A 206 -8.06 -9.67 14.24
C VAL A 206 -7.93 -10.58 15.46
N ASP A 207 -8.96 -11.35 15.79
CA ASP A 207 -8.90 -12.31 16.89
C ASP A 207 -7.81 -13.36 16.67
N GLN A 208 -7.63 -13.80 15.43
CA GLN A 208 -6.56 -14.75 15.09
C GLN A 208 -5.16 -14.11 15.28
N ILE A 209 -4.98 -12.86 14.89
CA ILE A 209 -3.72 -12.14 15.14
C ILE A 209 -3.45 -12.06 16.64
N CYS A 210 -4.46 -11.75 17.44
CA CYS A 210 -4.35 -11.64 18.88
C CYS A 210 -4.03 -12.99 19.53
N LEU A 211 -4.59 -14.08 19.05
CA LEU A 211 -4.25 -15.44 19.51
C LEU A 211 -2.80 -15.78 19.14
N ASP A 212 -2.36 -15.46 17.94
CA ASP A 212 -1.04 -15.84 17.46
C ASP A 212 0.08 -15.05 18.15
N TYR A 213 -0.15 -13.79 18.52
CA TYR A 213 0.87 -12.89 19.05
C TYR A 213 0.61 -12.40 20.49
N GLY A 214 -0.57 -12.63 21.04
CA GLY A 214 -0.95 -12.16 22.38
C GLY A 214 -0.14 -12.76 23.51
N GLY A 215 0.48 -13.93 23.30
CA GLY A 215 1.37 -14.57 24.27
C GLY A 215 2.82 -14.06 24.26
N VAL A 216 3.17 -13.17 23.33
CA VAL A 216 4.52 -12.63 23.23
C VAL A 216 4.76 -11.63 24.36
N LYS A 217 5.77 -11.94 25.20
CA LYS A 217 6.14 -11.10 26.34
C LYS A 217 7.27 -10.15 25.97
N GLY A 218 7.28 -8.98 26.63
CA GLY A 218 8.39 -8.03 26.50
C GLY A 218 8.35 -7.19 25.25
N LEU A 219 7.19 -7.00 24.63
CA LEU A 219 7.03 -6.09 23.51
C LEU A 219 7.28 -4.65 23.97
N ALA A 220 8.18 -3.96 23.28
CA ALA A 220 8.44 -2.55 23.53
C ALA A 220 7.43 -1.64 22.83
N GLY A 221 6.80 -2.13 21.77
CA GLY A 221 5.81 -1.37 21.04
C GLY A 221 5.28 -2.07 19.81
N LEU A 222 4.30 -1.43 19.21
CA LEU A 222 3.67 -1.80 17.96
C LEU A 222 4.01 -0.74 16.91
N VAL A 223 4.56 -1.16 15.78
CA VAL A 223 4.81 -0.29 14.63
C VAL A 223 3.84 -0.67 13.51
N VAL A 224 3.07 0.29 13.05
CA VAL A 224 2.12 0.09 11.95
C VAL A 224 2.64 0.76 10.69
N ILE A 225 2.72 -0.02 9.64
CA ILE A 225 3.14 0.42 8.31
C ILE A 225 1.98 0.23 7.34
N GLY A 226 1.62 1.27 6.63
CA GLY A 226 0.55 1.23 5.63
C GLY A 226 0.42 2.58 4.96
N GLN A 227 -0.04 2.56 3.72
CA GLN A 227 -0.21 3.77 2.93
C GLN A 227 -1.24 4.71 3.57
N GLU A 228 -2.36 4.17 4.03
CA GLU A 228 -3.43 4.94 4.66
C GLU A 228 -2.98 5.57 5.97
N MET A 229 -2.21 4.84 6.78
CA MET A 229 -1.70 5.36 8.05
C MET A 229 -0.68 6.47 7.83
N GLN A 230 0.13 6.38 6.80
CA GLN A 230 1.05 7.45 6.42
C GLN A 230 0.27 8.70 5.97
N GLN A 231 -0.78 8.53 5.19
CA GLN A 231 -1.65 9.60 4.72
C GLN A 231 -2.39 10.30 5.86
N LEU A 232 -2.78 9.53 6.89
CA LEU A 232 -3.54 10.03 8.06
C LEU A 232 -2.63 10.54 9.19
N ARG A 233 -1.33 10.45 9.07
CA ARG A 233 -0.38 10.71 10.15
C ARG A 233 -0.59 12.06 10.83
N GLU A 234 -0.74 13.12 10.07
CA GLU A 234 -0.94 14.47 10.60
C GLU A 234 -2.26 14.62 11.37
N ARG A 235 -3.31 13.93 10.90
CA ARG A 235 -4.63 13.96 11.52
C ARG A 235 -4.69 13.22 12.85
N LEU A 236 -3.83 12.25 13.05
CA LEU A 236 -3.76 11.45 14.27
C LEU A 236 -2.98 12.14 15.39
N ASN A 237 -2.46 13.35 15.15
CA ASN A 237 -1.68 14.14 16.09
C ASN A 237 -0.60 13.31 16.82
N PRO A 238 0.38 12.75 16.08
CA PRO A 238 1.42 11.95 16.69
C PRO A 238 2.23 12.80 17.67
N SER A 239 2.74 12.19 18.72
CA SER A 239 3.71 12.84 19.60
C SER A 239 4.98 13.18 18.84
N ALA A 240 5.88 13.98 19.47
CA ALA A 240 7.20 14.29 18.88
C ALA A 240 8.01 13.03 18.50
N GLU A 241 7.72 11.89 19.15
CA GLU A 241 8.32 10.59 18.86
C GLU A 241 7.53 9.77 17.82
N GLY A 242 6.50 10.34 17.21
CA GLY A 242 5.64 9.66 16.23
C GLY A 242 4.63 8.67 16.80
N LYS A 243 4.42 8.67 18.12
CA LYS A 243 3.48 7.77 18.80
C LYS A 243 2.04 8.30 18.69
N VAL A 244 1.11 7.40 18.36
CA VAL A 244 -0.33 7.67 18.29
C VAL A 244 -1.04 6.85 19.35
N SER A 245 -1.97 7.47 20.07
CA SER A 245 -2.75 6.78 21.11
C SER A 245 -3.96 6.04 20.53
N CYS A 246 -4.40 4.97 21.21
CA CYS A 246 -5.64 4.29 20.84
C CYS A 246 -6.87 5.22 20.87
N PRO A 247 -7.04 6.09 21.88
CA PRO A 247 -8.13 7.08 21.86
C PRO A 247 -8.13 7.99 20.63
N ALA A 248 -6.96 8.38 20.13
CA ALA A 248 -6.87 9.18 18.90
C ALA A 248 -7.35 8.40 17.67
N LEU A 249 -7.04 7.11 17.58
CA LEU A 249 -7.54 6.24 16.51
C LEU A 249 -9.06 6.08 16.57
N VAL A 250 -9.61 5.87 17.76
CA VAL A 250 -11.06 5.76 17.96
C VAL A 250 -11.77 7.06 17.55
N ALA A 251 -11.27 8.20 18.01
CA ALA A 251 -11.85 9.51 17.69
C ALA A 251 -11.83 9.77 16.18
N GLU A 252 -10.74 9.44 15.49
CA GLU A 252 -10.65 9.63 14.04
C GLU A 252 -11.59 8.68 13.29
N ALA A 253 -11.71 7.43 13.71
CA ALA A 253 -12.65 6.47 13.14
C ALA A 253 -14.11 6.95 13.27
N GLU A 254 -14.51 7.43 14.45
CA GLU A 254 -15.85 7.97 14.68
C GLU A 254 -16.13 9.20 13.84
N LYS A 255 -15.18 10.12 13.77
CA LYS A 255 -15.28 11.33 12.96
C LYS A 255 -15.43 10.96 11.47
N MET A 256 -14.62 10.04 10.98
CA MET A 256 -14.65 9.60 9.59
C MET A 256 -15.97 8.92 9.25
N SER A 257 -16.51 8.10 10.14
CA SER A 257 -17.79 7.39 9.93
C SER A 257 -18.99 8.30 9.75
N ARG A 258 -18.91 9.54 10.24
CA ARG A 258 -19.97 10.56 10.10
C ARG A 258 -19.86 11.38 8.81
N THR A 259 -18.83 11.12 8.00
CA THR A 259 -18.60 11.83 6.75
C THR A 259 -19.10 11.02 5.55
N THR A 260 -19.53 11.74 4.50
CA THR A 260 -19.79 11.13 3.20
C THR A 260 -18.48 10.81 2.50
N MET A 261 -18.53 9.98 1.44
CA MET A 261 -17.36 9.68 0.61
C MET A 261 -16.71 10.94 0.05
N GLU A 262 -17.51 11.89 -0.44
CA GLU A 262 -17.03 13.17 -0.97
C GLU A 262 -16.32 14.00 0.10
N GLN A 263 -16.90 14.07 1.31
CA GLN A 263 -16.28 14.77 2.43
C GLN A 263 -14.95 14.12 2.84
N ARG A 264 -14.87 12.78 2.83
CA ARG A 264 -13.61 12.05 3.10
C ARG A 264 -12.54 12.39 2.07
N MET A 265 -12.89 12.43 0.79
CA MET A 265 -11.96 12.82 -0.27
C MET A 265 -11.40 14.21 -0.04
N ASN A 266 -12.24 15.17 0.31
CA ASN A 266 -11.83 16.55 0.55
C ASN A 266 -11.01 16.71 1.84
N VAL A 267 -11.45 16.10 2.94
CA VAL A 267 -10.80 16.24 4.25
C VAL A 267 -9.46 15.54 4.32
N TYR A 268 -9.35 14.34 3.75
CA TYR A 268 -8.16 13.48 3.85
C TYR A 268 -7.29 13.50 2.60
N GLY A 269 -7.67 14.24 1.57
CA GLY A 269 -6.93 14.30 0.31
C GLY A 269 -6.89 12.98 -0.44
N ALA A 270 -7.83 12.06 -0.14
CA ALA A 270 -7.92 10.78 -0.83
C ALA A 270 -8.57 10.96 -2.21
N ASP A 271 -8.11 10.17 -3.18
CA ASP A 271 -8.78 10.07 -4.46
C ASP A 271 -10.00 9.14 -4.38
N PHE A 272 -10.80 9.12 -5.44
CA PHE A 272 -11.99 8.26 -5.49
C PHE A 272 -11.67 6.77 -5.31
N ALA A 273 -10.55 6.32 -5.82
CA ALA A 273 -10.14 4.92 -5.74
C ALA A 273 -9.64 4.51 -4.34
N GLY A 274 -9.14 5.47 -3.54
CA GLY A 274 -8.56 5.20 -2.22
C GLY A 274 -9.47 5.52 -1.05
N VAL A 275 -10.58 6.21 -1.26
CA VAL A 275 -11.43 6.70 -0.16
C VAL A 275 -12.05 5.58 0.69
N ASP A 276 -12.36 4.45 0.09
CA ASP A 276 -13.00 3.31 0.77
C ASP A 276 -12.06 2.56 1.72
N SER A 277 -10.75 2.77 1.63
CA SER A 277 -9.76 2.05 2.43
C SER A 277 -9.35 2.78 3.72
N LEU A 278 -9.67 4.07 3.86
CA LEU A 278 -9.22 4.89 4.99
C LEU A 278 -9.82 4.43 6.31
N LEU A 279 -11.12 4.30 6.40
CA LEU A 279 -11.80 3.88 7.62
C LEU A 279 -11.45 2.44 8.02
N PRO A 280 -11.42 1.46 7.10
CA PRO A 280 -10.91 0.13 7.42
C PRO A 280 -9.49 0.14 7.99
N ALA A 281 -8.59 0.95 7.45
CA ALA A 281 -7.21 1.04 7.93
C ALA A 281 -7.13 1.54 9.37
N VAL A 282 -7.87 2.60 9.71
CA VAL A 282 -7.91 3.17 11.07
C VAL A 282 -8.49 2.17 12.06
N LEU A 283 -9.63 1.56 11.73
CA LEU A 283 -10.28 0.56 12.59
C LEU A 283 -9.43 -0.68 12.80
N MET A 284 -8.84 -1.20 11.76
CA MET A 284 -7.96 -2.37 11.83
C MET A 284 -6.78 -2.11 12.77
N THR A 285 -6.16 -0.93 12.63
CA THR A 285 -5.06 -0.51 13.49
C THR A 285 -5.51 -0.41 14.94
N GLU A 286 -6.65 0.22 15.20
CA GLU A 286 -7.22 0.36 16.55
C GLU A 286 -7.54 -1.00 17.16
N MET A 287 -8.18 -1.89 16.43
CA MET A 287 -8.56 -3.21 16.93
C MET A 287 -7.34 -4.07 17.27
N ILE A 288 -6.29 -4.04 16.46
CA ILE A 288 -5.04 -4.76 16.72
C ILE A 288 -4.30 -4.16 17.92
N ALA A 289 -4.21 -2.84 17.99
CA ALA A 289 -3.48 -2.15 19.06
C ALA A 289 -4.13 -2.30 20.43
N ARG A 290 -5.46 -2.39 20.49
CA ARG A 290 -6.22 -2.53 21.74
C ARG A 290 -6.11 -3.91 22.37
N SER A 291 -5.80 -4.92 21.59
CA SER A 291 -5.80 -6.34 22.06
C SER A 291 -4.46 -6.71 22.75
#